data_b8f336452b4fa2346be2ab1e9f352411
#
_entry.id   b8f336452b4fa2346be2ab1e9f352411
#
_cell.length_a   1.000
_cell.length_b   1.000
_cell.length_c   1.000
_cell.angle_alpha   90.00
_cell.angle_beta   90.00
_cell.angle_gamma   90.00
#
_symmetry.space_group_name_H-M   'P 1'
#
loop_
_entity.id
_entity.type
_entity.pdbx_description
1 polymer ?
#
loop_
_entity_poly.entity_id
_entity_poly.type
_entity_poly.pdbx_seq_one_letter_code
_entity_poly.pdbx_strand_id
1 'polypeptide(L)'
;VMKEREDLISGGMLAASYYGMEELSMRIPVLEEGVRNLYADQKDIEALTGSIMIADGGPAEVAKAIQWYMFFVKNGFDVKKRQMARVIGLLAVISSSPVMVGRELMNRTNESIGRYENEQRDKNYMQDTFCEQVCTYIKQLQRKEQEKARKLGKTSYRMLTGEKNVTVVDYTQEEEVSLNGSNMLVGMEQEVGLILSAIHMGV
;
A
#
# COMPACT_ATOMS: atom_id res chain seq x y z
N VAL A 1 17.44 16.90 6.04
CA VAL A 1 18.27 15.79 5.51
C VAL A 1 17.48 14.47 5.43
N MET A 2 16.62 14.12 6.42
CA MET A 2 15.86 12.87 6.38
C MET A 2 14.63 12.93 5.47
N LYS A 3 13.91 14.08 5.42
CA LYS A 3 12.76 14.27 4.52
C LYS A 3 13.14 14.17 3.03
N GLU A 4 14.30 14.66 2.65
CA GLU A 4 14.83 14.54 1.28
C GLU A 4 15.19 13.09 0.89
N ARG A 5 15.57 12.24 1.86
CA ARG A 5 15.85 10.82 1.62
C ARG A 5 14.60 10.02 1.25
N GLU A 6 13.47 10.30 1.90
CA GLU A 6 12.21 9.62 1.59
C GLU A 6 11.73 9.94 0.18
N ASP A 7 11.84 11.21 -0.24
CA ASP A 7 11.47 11.65 -1.58
C ASP A 7 12.36 10.99 -2.65
N LEU A 8 13.67 10.85 -2.37
CA LEU A 8 14.62 10.14 -3.24
C LEU A 8 14.31 8.64 -3.33
N ILE A 9 13.91 8.00 -2.23
CA ILE A 9 13.56 6.57 -2.23
C ILE A 9 12.29 6.36 -3.05
N SER A 10 11.24 7.15 -2.83
CA SER A 10 9.99 7.04 -3.60
C SER A 10 10.22 7.30 -5.09
N GLY A 11 11.01 8.32 -5.44
CA GLY A 11 11.42 8.58 -6.82
C GLY A 11 12.22 7.42 -7.44
N GLY A 12 13.15 6.84 -6.68
CA GLY A 12 13.91 5.66 -7.10
C GLY A 12 13.04 4.42 -7.30
N MET A 13 12.05 4.21 -6.45
CA MET A 13 11.09 3.12 -6.58
C MET A 13 10.21 3.27 -7.82
N LEU A 14 9.71 4.48 -8.08
CA LEU A 14 8.96 4.77 -9.30
C LEU A 14 9.82 4.61 -10.56
N ALA A 15 11.08 5.04 -10.51
CA ALA A 15 12.02 4.85 -11.62
C ALA A 15 12.37 3.38 -11.88
N ALA A 16 12.33 2.54 -10.84
CA ALA A 16 12.54 1.10 -10.93
C ALA A 16 11.24 0.32 -11.20
N SER A 17 10.09 1.00 -11.22
CA SER A 17 8.80 0.38 -11.52
C SER A 17 8.69 0.01 -13.01
N TYR A 18 7.71 -0.80 -13.34
CA TYR A 18 7.41 -1.18 -14.72
C TYR A 18 6.93 -0.04 -15.61
N TYR A 19 6.57 1.08 -15.01
CA TYR A 19 6.05 2.23 -15.75
C TYR A 19 7.17 2.91 -16.51
N GLY A 20 7.02 3.00 -17.84
CA GLY A 20 7.88 3.85 -18.66
C GLY A 20 7.70 5.32 -18.29
N MET A 21 8.71 6.14 -18.56
CA MET A 21 8.68 7.59 -18.29
C MET A 21 7.47 8.28 -18.91
N GLU A 22 7.05 7.84 -20.10
CA GLU A 22 5.86 8.36 -20.79
C GLU A 22 4.58 8.07 -20.00
N GLU A 23 4.43 6.86 -19.49
CA GLU A 23 3.28 6.46 -18.69
C GLU A 23 3.23 7.20 -17.35
N LEU A 24 4.36 7.33 -16.66
CA LEU A 24 4.46 8.11 -15.42
C LEU A 24 4.09 9.58 -15.66
N SER A 25 4.57 10.18 -16.77
CA SER A 25 4.27 11.56 -17.12
C SER A 25 2.79 11.82 -17.40
N MET A 26 2.04 10.81 -17.82
CA MET A 26 0.59 10.91 -18.02
C MET A 26 -0.22 10.62 -16.75
N ARG A 27 0.16 9.62 -15.97
CA ARG A 27 -0.62 9.17 -14.81
C ARG A 27 -0.46 10.07 -13.59
N ILE A 28 0.77 10.51 -13.28
CA ILE A 28 1.04 11.31 -12.09
C ILE A 28 0.22 12.61 -12.05
N PRO A 29 0.18 13.44 -13.11
CA PRO A 29 -0.62 14.67 -13.07
C PRO A 29 -2.11 14.43 -12.86
N VAL A 30 -2.66 13.33 -13.40
CA VAL A 30 -4.08 12.99 -13.23
C VAL A 30 -4.38 12.59 -11.78
N LEU A 31 -3.48 11.81 -11.15
CA LEU A 31 -3.61 11.45 -9.75
C LEU A 31 -3.48 12.66 -8.84
N GLU A 32 -2.47 13.51 -9.05
CA GLU A 32 -2.24 14.72 -8.27
C GLU A 32 -3.42 15.67 -8.34
N GLU A 33 -3.97 15.90 -9.53
CA GLU A 33 -5.16 16.74 -9.70
C GLU A 33 -6.37 16.18 -8.96
N GLY A 34 -6.56 14.84 -9.00
CA GLY A 34 -7.65 14.17 -8.32
C GLY A 34 -7.61 14.29 -6.80
N VAL A 35 -6.43 14.40 -6.20
CA VAL A 35 -6.24 14.48 -4.73
C VAL A 35 -5.79 15.86 -4.24
N ARG A 36 -5.62 16.83 -5.14
CA ARG A 36 -5.10 18.18 -4.85
C ARG A 36 -5.82 18.88 -3.70
N ASN A 37 -7.13 18.69 -3.59
CA ASN A 37 -7.94 19.34 -2.55
C ASN A 37 -7.81 18.67 -1.16
N LEU A 38 -7.10 17.55 -1.03
CA LEU A 38 -6.92 16.88 0.25
C LEU A 38 -5.78 17.49 1.07
N TYR A 39 -4.74 17.99 0.40
CA TYR A 39 -3.53 18.49 1.03
C TYR A 39 -3.14 19.86 0.50
N ALA A 40 -2.63 20.70 1.41
CA ALA A 40 -2.07 22.01 1.03
C ALA A 40 -0.59 21.92 0.61
N ASP A 41 0.15 20.91 1.11
CA ASP A 41 1.56 20.69 0.79
C ASP A 41 1.67 19.75 -0.41
N GLN A 42 2.39 20.20 -1.44
CA GLN A 42 2.66 19.40 -2.64
C GLN A 42 3.36 18.08 -2.32
N LYS A 43 4.24 18.07 -1.32
CA LYS A 43 4.96 16.85 -0.92
C LYS A 43 4.06 15.76 -0.32
N ASP A 44 2.94 16.14 0.30
CA ASP A 44 1.96 15.17 0.81
C ASP A 44 1.12 14.60 -0.34
N ILE A 45 0.82 15.42 -1.36
CA ILE A 45 0.19 14.98 -2.60
C ILE A 45 1.10 13.97 -3.30
N GLU A 46 2.39 14.28 -3.46
CA GLU A 46 3.40 13.40 -4.06
C GLU A 46 3.56 12.09 -3.27
N ALA A 47 3.55 12.15 -1.94
CA ALA A 47 3.63 10.96 -1.09
C ALA A 47 2.41 10.05 -1.27
N LEU A 48 1.20 10.61 -1.35
CA LEU A 48 -0.02 9.86 -1.58
C LEU A 48 -0.05 9.25 -2.97
N THR A 49 0.20 10.04 -4.01
CA THR A 49 0.17 9.59 -5.40
C THR A 49 1.28 8.59 -5.70
N GLY A 50 2.48 8.83 -5.15
CA GLY A 50 3.59 7.88 -5.21
C GLY A 50 3.25 6.52 -4.61
N SER A 51 2.59 6.50 -3.44
CA SER A 51 2.17 5.25 -2.81
C SER A 51 1.09 4.52 -3.60
N ILE A 52 0.16 5.24 -4.26
CA ILE A 52 -0.80 4.64 -5.19
C ILE A 52 -0.06 3.96 -6.36
N MET A 53 0.87 4.68 -6.99
CA MET A 53 1.62 4.17 -8.14
C MET A 53 2.51 2.97 -7.78
N ILE A 54 3.21 3.02 -6.65
CA ILE A 54 4.08 1.93 -6.17
C ILE A 54 3.26 0.67 -5.89
N ALA A 55 2.03 0.81 -5.43
CA ALA A 55 1.10 -0.29 -5.23
C ALA A 55 0.34 -0.72 -6.49
N ASP A 56 0.79 -0.28 -7.67
CA ASP A 56 0.19 -0.57 -8.98
C ASP A 56 -1.25 -0.05 -9.14
N GLY A 57 -1.57 1.03 -8.43
CA GLY A 57 -2.84 1.74 -8.57
C GLY A 57 -2.81 2.82 -9.65
N GLY A 58 -3.98 3.42 -9.89
CA GLY A 58 -4.15 4.45 -10.90
C GLY A 58 -5.30 5.42 -10.57
N PRO A 59 -5.83 6.15 -11.56
CA PRO A 59 -6.89 7.14 -11.35
C PRO A 59 -8.18 6.57 -10.72
N ALA A 60 -8.45 5.28 -10.89
CA ALA A 60 -9.62 4.63 -10.27
C ALA A 60 -9.55 4.62 -8.74
N GLU A 61 -8.36 4.67 -8.15
CA GLU A 61 -8.13 4.64 -6.71
C GLU A 61 -8.32 6.01 -6.03
N VAL A 62 -8.39 7.10 -6.80
CA VAL A 62 -8.59 8.47 -6.27
C VAL A 62 -9.85 8.57 -5.39
N ALA A 63 -10.97 8.01 -5.85
CA ALA A 63 -12.21 8.02 -5.07
C ALA A 63 -12.07 7.29 -3.72
N LYS A 64 -11.32 6.18 -3.69
CA LYS A 64 -11.03 5.45 -2.46
C LYS A 64 -10.06 6.22 -1.57
N ALA A 65 -9.06 6.90 -2.14
CA ALA A 65 -8.13 7.75 -1.39
C ALA A 65 -8.89 8.88 -0.67
N ILE A 66 -9.84 9.53 -1.34
CA ILE A 66 -10.72 10.55 -0.73
C ILE A 66 -11.55 9.93 0.41
N GLN A 67 -12.12 8.75 0.22
CA GLN A 67 -12.88 8.06 1.27
C GLN A 67 -12.00 7.71 2.49
N TRP A 68 -10.77 7.26 2.27
CA TRP A 68 -9.82 6.99 3.34
C TRP A 68 -9.40 8.26 4.07
N TYR A 69 -9.12 9.34 3.35
CA TYR A 69 -8.84 10.64 3.95
C TYR A 69 -9.97 11.08 4.88
N MET A 70 -11.21 11.05 4.40
CA MET A 70 -12.39 11.39 5.20
C MET A 70 -12.58 10.46 6.40
N PHE A 71 -12.29 9.17 6.24
CA PHE A 71 -12.30 8.21 7.35
C PHE A 71 -11.31 8.61 8.45
N PHE A 72 -10.08 8.98 8.10
CA PHE A 72 -9.07 9.38 9.07
C PHE A 72 -9.43 10.69 9.76
N VAL A 73 -9.86 11.69 9.02
CA VAL A 73 -10.34 12.97 9.58
C VAL A 73 -11.47 12.73 10.59
N LYS A 74 -12.45 11.89 10.22
CA LYS A 74 -13.59 11.56 11.08
C LYS A 74 -13.17 10.85 12.38
N ASN A 75 -12.12 10.06 12.35
CA ASN A 75 -11.60 9.33 13.52
C ASN A 75 -10.52 10.10 14.29
N GLY A 76 -10.27 11.37 13.95
CA GLY A 76 -9.37 12.27 14.69
C GLY A 76 -7.88 12.03 14.44
N PHE A 77 -7.51 11.34 13.36
CA PHE A 77 -6.12 11.17 12.95
C PHE A 77 -5.54 12.45 12.37
N ASP A 78 -4.26 12.68 12.60
CA ASP A 78 -3.53 13.78 12.00
C ASP A 78 -3.11 13.43 10.55
N VAL A 79 -3.99 13.75 9.60
CA VAL A 79 -3.77 13.49 8.18
C VAL A 79 -2.69 14.36 7.55
N LYS A 80 -2.18 15.38 8.27
CA LYS A 80 -1.11 16.27 7.78
C LYS A 80 0.28 15.62 7.88
N LYS A 81 0.40 14.53 8.61
CA LYS A 81 1.66 13.76 8.63
C LYS A 81 1.84 13.03 7.31
N ARG A 82 3.01 13.14 6.70
CA ARG A 82 3.36 12.51 5.42
C ARG A 82 3.15 10.99 5.42
N GLN A 83 3.46 10.33 6.55
CA GLN A 83 3.19 8.89 6.69
C GLN A 83 1.70 8.55 6.51
N MET A 84 0.78 9.45 6.90
CA MET A 84 -0.66 9.23 6.69
C MET A 84 -1.04 9.35 5.22
N ALA A 85 -0.42 10.26 4.46
CA ALA A 85 -0.62 10.34 3.03
C ALA A 85 -0.20 9.02 2.33
N ARG A 86 0.94 8.43 2.72
CA ARG A 86 1.39 7.11 2.24
C ARG A 86 0.41 6.01 2.61
N VAL A 87 -0.03 5.95 3.86
CA VAL A 87 -1.01 4.97 4.34
C VAL A 87 -2.32 5.08 3.55
N ILE A 88 -2.81 6.30 3.29
CA ILE A 88 -4.00 6.54 2.48
C ILE A 88 -3.81 6.00 1.06
N GLY A 89 -2.68 6.30 0.43
CA GLY A 89 -2.36 5.82 -0.91
C GLY A 89 -2.36 4.29 -1.01
N LEU A 90 -1.66 3.61 -0.09
CA LEU A 90 -1.63 2.16 -0.05
C LEU A 90 -3.02 1.55 0.19
N LEU A 91 -3.76 2.06 1.18
CA LEU A 91 -5.10 1.56 1.50
C LEU A 91 -6.09 1.78 0.36
N ALA A 92 -5.94 2.85 -0.43
CA ALA A 92 -6.78 3.10 -1.60
C ALA A 92 -6.65 1.99 -2.64
N VAL A 93 -5.45 1.42 -2.80
CA VAL A 93 -5.20 0.33 -3.74
C VAL A 93 -5.63 -1.01 -3.18
N ILE A 94 -5.18 -1.35 -1.97
CA ILE A 94 -5.34 -2.71 -1.42
C ILE A 94 -6.71 -3.00 -0.83
N SER A 95 -7.50 -1.96 -0.51
CA SER A 95 -8.81 -2.17 0.11
C SER A 95 -9.92 -2.29 -0.92
N SER A 96 -10.74 -3.33 -0.76
CA SER A 96 -11.97 -3.47 -1.53
C SER A 96 -13.07 -2.49 -1.08
N SER A 97 -13.09 -2.15 0.20
CA SER A 97 -14.05 -1.24 0.82
C SER A 97 -13.40 -0.49 1.98
N PRO A 98 -13.16 0.85 1.85
CA PRO A 98 -12.58 1.65 2.92
C PRO A 98 -13.35 1.55 4.25
N VAL A 99 -14.68 1.50 4.20
CA VAL A 99 -15.52 1.42 5.41
C VAL A 99 -15.34 0.09 6.15
N MET A 100 -15.31 -1.03 5.42
CA MET A 100 -15.20 -2.36 6.05
C MET A 100 -13.79 -2.58 6.59
N VAL A 101 -12.78 -2.32 5.76
CA VAL A 101 -11.37 -2.49 6.13
C VAL A 101 -10.99 -1.51 7.25
N GLY A 102 -11.46 -0.26 7.17
CA GLY A 102 -11.22 0.75 8.21
C GLY A 102 -11.80 0.34 9.56
N ARG A 103 -13.02 -0.21 9.59
CA ARG A 103 -13.62 -0.74 10.82
C ARG A 103 -12.83 -1.90 11.40
N GLU A 104 -12.40 -2.83 10.57
CA GLU A 104 -11.58 -3.97 11.00
C GLU A 104 -10.24 -3.51 11.59
N LEU A 105 -9.54 -2.60 10.92
CA LEU A 105 -8.27 -2.06 11.40
C LEU A 105 -8.44 -1.27 12.71
N MET A 106 -9.51 -0.47 12.84
CA MET A 106 -9.83 0.23 14.09
C MET A 106 -10.10 -0.72 15.24
N ASN A 107 -10.84 -1.81 15.01
CA ASN A 107 -11.08 -2.83 16.04
C ASN A 107 -9.76 -3.45 16.51
N ARG A 108 -8.89 -3.86 15.58
CA ARG A 108 -7.56 -4.41 15.90
C ARG A 108 -6.69 -3.40 16.67
N THR A 109 -6.75 -2.12 16.29
CA THR A 109 -6.04 -1.04 16.96
C THR A 109 -6.52 -0.90 18.40
N ASN A 110 -7.84 -0.85 18.63
CA ASN A 110 -8.42 -0.75 19.95
C ASN A 110 -8.11 -1.97 20.83
N GLU A 111 -8.11 -3.18 20.27
CA GLU A 111 -7.71 -4.40 20.97
C GLU A 111 -6.22 -4.36 21.36
N SER A 112 -5.36 -3.85 20.48
CA SER A 112 -3.93 -3.68 20.77
C SER A 112 -3.72 -2.67 21.88
N ILE A 113 -4.39 -1.51 21.83
CA ILE A 113 -4.32 -0.47 22.85
C ILE A 113 -4.88 -0.96 24.20
N GLY A 114 -5.97 -1.73 24.19
CA GLY A 114 -6.59 -2.27 25.40
C GLY A 114 -5.71 -3.25 26.19
N ARG A 115 -4.72 -3.87 25.54
CA ARG A 115 -3.74 -4.76 26.18
C ARG A 115 -2.67 -4.02 26.99
N TYR A 116 -2.48 -2.73 26.73
CA TYR A 116 -1.46 -1.88 27.34
C TYR A 116 -2.11 -0.80 28.22
N GLU A 117 -2.97 -1.17 29.16
CA GLU A 117 -3.85 -0.27 29.92
C GLU A 117 -3.17 0.79 30.81
N ASN A 118 -1.85 0.83 30.93
CA ASN A 118 -1.14 1.65 31.90
C ASN A 118 -0.28 2.80 31.34
N GLU A 119 -0.29 3.09 30.05
CA GLU A 119 0.49 4.18 29.49
C GLU A 119 -0.38 5.37 29.07
N GLN A 120 0.10 6.59 29.32
CA GLN A 120 -0.55 7.83 28.92
C GLN A 120 -0.85 7.82 27.42
N ARG A 121 -2.12 7.72 27.06
CA ARG A 121 -2.61 7.65 25.69
C ARG A 121 -2.49 9.02 25.02
N ASP A 122 -1.40 9.28 24.32
CA ASP A 122 -1.28 10.38 23.39
C ASP A 122 -2.06 10.07 22.10
N LYS A 123 -2.59 11.11 21.43
CA LYS A 123 -3.24 10.98 20.11
C LYS A 123 -2.31 10.36 19.07
N ASN A 124 -1.02 10.60 19.19
CA ASN A 124 0.00 9.99 18.32
C ASN A 124 0.03 8.47 18.50
N TYR A 125 -0.05 7.96 19.72
CA TYR A 125 -0.02 6.53 20.00
C TYR A 125 -1.13 5.75 19.28
N MET A 126 -2.35 6.27 19.26
CA MET A 126 -3.46 5.63 18.53
C MET A 126 -3.19 5.59 17.00
N GLN A 127 -2.67 6.68 16.45
CA GLN A 127 -2.35 6.77 15.05
C GLN A 127 -1.20 5.83 14.67
N ASP A 128 -0.15 5.81 15.45
CA ASP A 128 1.02 4.96 15.21
C ASP A 128 0.63 3.47 15.32
N THR A 129 -0.14 3.10 16.34
CA THR A 129 -0.69 1.74 16.47
C THR A 129 -1.57 1.37 15.27
N PHE A 130 -2.40 2.30 14.78
CA PHE A 130 -3.19 2.05 13.56
C PHE A 130 -2.29 1.81 12.34
N CYS A 131 -1.26 2.61 12.14
CA CYS A 131 -0.30 2.43 11.05
C CYS A 131 0.42 1.07 11.15
N GLU A 132 0.77 0.61 12.35
CA GLU A 132 1.32 -0.75 12.57
C GLU A 132 0.32 -1.85 12.17
N GLN A 133 -0.97 -1.67 12.50
CA GLN A 133 -2.01 -2.61 12.06
C GLN A 133 -2.17 -2.62 10.53
N VAL A 134 -2.08 -1.47 9.87
CA VAL A 134 -2.04 -1.39 8.40
C VAL A 134 -0.85 -2.17 7.84
N CYS A 135 0.35 -1.96 8.38
CA CYS A 135 1.54 -2.68 7.96
C CYS A 135 1.39 -4.19 8.14
N THR A 136 0.81 -4.61 9.26
CA THR A 136 0.51 -6.03 9.53
C THR A 136 -0.51 -6.59 8.53
N TYR A 137 -1.54 -5.84 8.20
CA TYR A 137 -2.54 -6.20 7.21
C TYR A 137 -1.92 -6.38 5.82
N ILE A 138 -1.07 -5.45 5.38
CA ILE A 138 -0.33 -5.54 4.11
C ILE A 138 0.52 -6.82 4.08
N LYS A 139 1.29 -7.10 5.13
CA LYS A 139 2.10 -8.33 5.23
C LYS A 139 1.25 -9.60 5.16
N GLN A 140 0.04 -9.59 5.72
CA GLN A 140 -0.90 -10.71 5.60
C GLN A 140 -1.40 -10.90 4.18
N LEU A 141 -1.71 -9.81 3.46
CA LEU A 141 -2.10 -9.87 2.05
C LEU A 141 -0.96 -10.42 1.19
N GLN A 142 0.26 -9.94 1.38
CA GLN A 142 1.45 -10.43 0.67
C GLN A 142 1.63 -11.94 0.86
N ARG A 143 1.53 -12.44 2.09
CA ARG A 143 1.62 -13.89 2.38
C ARG A 143 0.53 -14.68 1.67
N LYS A 144 -0.72 -14.19 1.65
CA LYS A 144 -1.82 -14.84 0.94
C LYS A 144 -1.57 -14.92 -0.56
N GLU A 145 -1.05 -13.86 -1.18
CA GLU A 145 -0.73 -13.86 -2.61
C GLU A 145 0.45 -14.78 -2.93
N GLN A 146 1.50 -14.79 -2.10
CA GLN A 146 2.61 -15.74 -2.22
C GLN A 146 2.13 -17.20 -2.08
N GLU A 147 1.21 -17.49 -1.15
CA GLU A 147 0.62 -18.83 -1.02
C GLU A 147 -0.22 -19.21 -2.22
N LYS A 148 -0.98 -18.29 -2.81
CA LYS A 148 -1.73 -18.53 -4.05
C LYS A 148 -0.79 -18.85 -5.21
N ALA A 149 0.23 -18.00 -5.44
CA ALA A 149 1.23 -18.24 -6.48
C ALA A 149 1.94 -19.58 -6.30
N ARG A 150 2.28 -19.94 -5.07
CA ARG A 150 2.89 -21.24 -4.73
C ARG A 150 1.96 -22.43 -5.00
N LYS A 151 0.65 -22.26 -4.78
CA LYS A 151 -0.37 -23.28 -5.09
C LYS A 151 -0.55 -23.44 -6.60
N LEU A 152 -0.61 -22.32 -7.33
CA LEU A 152 -0.70 -22.33 -8.80
C LEU A 152 0.54 -22.98 -9.43
N GLY A 153 1.75 -22.62 -9.02
CA GLY A 153 2.98 -23.24 -9.48
C GLY A 153 3.04 -24.75 -9.22
N LYS A 154 2.56 -25.23 -8.05
CA LYS A 154 2.45 -26.66 -7.75
C LYS A 154 1.41 -27.38 -8.61
N THR A 155 0.31 -26.71 -8.95
CA THR A 155 -0.74 -27.26 -9.80
C THR A 155 -0.23 -27.39 -11.24
N SER A 156 0.44 -26.38 -11.77
CA SER A 156 1.07 -26.41 -13.10
C SER A 156 2.15 -27.50 -13.18
N TYR A 157 2.99 -27.65 -12.14
CA TYR A 157 3.98 -28.72 -12.08
C TYR A 157 3.34 -30.13 -12.05
N ARG A 158 2.23 -30.32 -11.34
CA ARG A 158 1.50 -31.60 -11.35
C ARG A 158 0.84 -31.92 -12.69
N MET A 159 0.38 -30.88 -13.43
CA MET A 159 -0.14 -31.04 -14.78
C MET A 159 0.95 -31.42 -15.78
N LEU A 160 2.18 -30.94 -15.61
CA LEU A 160 3.33 -31.26 -16.44
C LEU A 160 3.89 -32.69 -16.19
N THR A 161 3.74 -33.22 -14.99
CA THR A 161 4.25 -34.57 -14.61
C THR A 161 3.18 -35.66 -14.64
N GLY A 162 1.91 -35.31 -14.81
CA GLY A 162 0.80 -36.28 -14.91
C GLY A 162 0.55 -36.72 -16.35
N GLU A 163 0.77 -37.99 -16.65
CA GLU A 163 0.43 -38.62 -17.93
C GLU A 163 -1.04 -38.38 -18.29
N LYS A 164 -1.26 -37.83 -19.47
CA LYS A 164 -2.50 -37.63 -20.23
C LYS A 164 -3.07 -36.21 -20.22
N ASN A 165 -2.99 -35.65 -21.43
CA ASN A 165 -3.50 -34.38 -21.91
C ASN A 165 -2.66 -33.15 -21.51
N VAL A 166 -1.63 -32.94 -22.30
CA VAL A 166 -0.88 -31.67 -22.36
C VAL A 166 -1.80 -30.63 -23.01
N THR A 167 -2.49 -29.85 -22.20
CA THR A 167 -2.96 -28.54 -22.62
C THR A 167 -1.72 -27.64 -22.56
N VAL A 168 -1.27 -27.14 -23.70
CA VAL A 168 -0.19 -26.14 -23.73
C VAL A 168 -0.72 -24.90 -23.03
N VAL A 169 -0.31 -24.71 -21.77
CA VAL A 169 -0.55 -23.48 -21.06
C VAL A 169 0.45 -22.48 -21.59
N ASP A 170 -0.04 -21.34 -22.07
CA ASP A 170 0.80 -20.28 -22.62
C ASP A 170 1.59 -19.63 -21.46
N TYR A 171 2.84 -20.07 -21.32
CA TYR A 171 3.75 -19.65 -20.25
C TYR A 171 4.04 -18.15 -20.25
N THR A 172 3.84 -17.45 -21.36
CA THR A 172 4.13 -16.03 -21.49
C THR A 172 3.16 -15.17 -20.70
N GLN A 173 1.89 -15.53 -20.61
CA GLN A 173 0.90 -14.80 -19.82
C GLN A 173 1.02 -15.07 -18.31
N GLU A 174 1.39 -16.27 -17.89
CA GLU A 174 1.59 -16.61 -16.47
C GLU A 174 2.88 -15.99 -15.91
N GLU A 175 3.95 -15.87 -16.68
CA GLU A 175 5.17 -15.17 -16.27
C GLU A 175 4.95 -13.67 -16.09
N GLU A 176 4.21 -13.00 -16.98
CA GLU A 176 3.88 -11.57 -16.84
C GLU A 176 3.03 -11.30 -15.60
N VAL A 177 2.02 -12.10 -15.34
CA VAL A 177 1.16 -11.96 -14.13
C VAL A 177 1.95 -12.23 -12.85
N SER A 178 2.84 -13.22 -12.85
CA SER A 178 3.71 -13.52 -11.71
C SER A 178 4.75 -12.45 -11.46
N LEU A 179 5.35 -11.88 -12.49
CA LEU A 179 6.32 -10.79 -12.41
C LEU A 179 5.66 -9.48 -11.91
N ASN A 180 4.51 -9.11 -12.45
CA ASN A 180 3.78 -7.92 -12.03
C ASN A 180 3.34 -8.02 -10.56
N GLY A 181 2.79 -9.15 -10.15
CA GLY A 181 2.44 -9.41 -8.74
C GLY A 181 3.65 -9.36 -7.81
N SER A 182 4.80 -9.87 -8.24
CA SER A 182 6.04 -9.87 -7.45
C SER A 182 6.58 -8.45 -7.23
N ASN A 183 6.54 -7.60 -8.24
CA ASN A 183 7.04 -6.22 -8.13
C ASN A 183 6.13 -5.32 -7.31
N MET A 184 4.81 -5.46 -7.46
CA MET A 184 3.84 -4.81 -6.59
C MET A 184 4.11 -5.18 -5.12
N LEU A 185 4.35 -6.46 -4.82
CA LEU A 185 4.65 -6.93 -3.47
C LEU A 185 5.95 -6.33 -2.92
N VAL A 186 7.00 -6.22 -3.73
CA VAL A 186 8.28 -5.60 -3.33
C VAL A 186 8.11 -4.11 -3.05
N GLY A 187 7.40 -3.37 -3.92
CA GLY A 187 7.10 -1.96 -3.71
C GLY A 187 6.31 -1.72 -2.42
N MET A 188 5.29 -2.53 -2.16
CA MET A 188 4.51 -2.46 -0.92
C MET A 188 5.36 -2.76 0.33
N GLU A 189 6.31 -3.69 0.27
CA GLU A 189 7.21 -4.00 1.39
C GLU A 189 8.11 -2.81 1.72
N GLN A 190 8.62 -2.12 0.72
CA GLN A 190 9.44 -0.92 0.91
C GLN A 190 8.64 0.24 1.51
N GLU A 191 7.41 0.48 1.04
CA GLU A 191 6.52 1.48 1.63
C GLU A 191 6.18 1.16 3.09
N VAL A 192 5.90 -0.10 3.42
CA VAL A 192 5.72 -0.55 4.81
C VAL A 192 6.95 -0.24 5.65
N GLY A 193 8.15 -0.46 5.11
CA GLY A 193 9.41 -0.12 5.77
C GLY A 193 9.54 1.38 6.07
N LEU A 194 9.16 2.24 5.13
CA LEU A 194 9.17 3.70 5.33
C LEU A 194 8.16 4.15 6.39
N ILE A 195 6.94 3.61 6.37
CA ILE A 195 5.90 3.92 7.36
C ILE A 195 6.37 3.51 8.77
N LEU A 196 6.88 2.29 8.94
CA LEU A 196 7.37 1.81 10.23
C LEU A 196 8.57 2.63 10.71
N SER A 197 9.48 3.00 9.83
CA SER A 197 10.63 3.85 10.18
C SER A 197 10.17 5.23 10.67
N ALA A 198 9.17 5.83 10.04
CA ALA A 198 8.61 7.11 10.45
C ALA A 198 7.97 7.02 11.85
N ILE A 199 7.24 5.95 12.14
CA ILE A 199 6.64 5.69 13.47
C ILE A 199 7.72 5.61 14.55
N HIS A 200 8.75 4.80 14.33
CA HIS A 200 9.82 4.58 15.31
C HIS A 200 10.68 5.82 15.57
N MET A 201 10.76 6.74 14.61
CA MET A 201 11.51 7.99 14.74
C MET A 201 10.67 9.14 15.31
N GLY A 202 9.36 8.97 15.51
CA GLY A 202 8.46 9.99 16.03
C GLY A 202 8.32 11.21 15.11
N VAL A 203 8.43 11.00 13.78
CA VAL A 203 8.39 12.08 12.77
C VAL A 203 6.99 12.25 12.20
#